data_5d8910ad34a768e264ddc4f00c648a6f
#
_entry.id   5d8910ad34a768e264ddc4f00c648a6f
#
_cell.length_a   1.000
_cell.length_b   1.000
_cell.length_c   1.000
_cell.angle_alpha   90.00
_cell.angle_beta   90.00
_cell.angle_gamma   90.00
#
_symmetry.space_group_name_H-M   'P 1'
#
loop_
_entity.id
_entity.type
_entity.pdbx_description
1 polymer ?
#
loop_
_entity_poly.entity_id
_entity_poly.type
_entity_poly.pdbx_seq_one_letter_code
_entity_poly.pdbx_strand_id
1 'polypeptide(L)'
;MFDIVTLARIQFAMTTVFHFFFVPFSIGLALVVAIMETMYVVKKEERYRKMAKFWGNIFLLSFAVGVVTGIIQEFQFGMNWSDYSRFVGDIFGAPLAVEALLAFFLESTFLGLWIFTWDKMNPKVHVTFIWLVVFGSMMSAFWILVANSFMQHPVGYVINNGRAEMVDFVAVISNPKVWYEFSHVIMGAFTLGGMAVAGMAAFQLLKKRDISFHKASMRIGLWVTLFGSIGVLLAGD
;
A
#
# COMPACT_ATOMS: atom_id res chain seq x y z
N MET A 1 17.90 -4.21 -32.90
CA MET A 1 16.46 -4.36 -32.62
C MET A 1 16.33 -5.34 -31.45
N PHE A 2 15.61 -5.01 -30.40
CA PHE A 2 15.41 -5.94 -29.28
C PHE A 2 14.60 -7.15 -29.74
N ASP A 3 14.92 -8.35 -29.23
CA ASP A 3 14.11 -9.54 -29.48
C ASP A 3 12.79 -9.48 -28.67
N ILE A 4 11.81 -10.32 -29.03
CA ILE A 4 10.47 -10.35 -28.43
C ILE A 4 10.55 -10.62 -26.92
N VAL A 5 11.45 -11.53 -26.51
CA VAL A 5 11.61 -11.91 -25.09
C VAL A 5 12.13 -10.72 -24.27
N THR A 6 13.09 -10.00 -24.78
CA THR A 6 13.64 -8.79 -24.15
C THR A 6 12.56 -7.72 -24.01
N LEU A 7 11.73 -7.49 -25.06
CA LEU A 7 10.64 -6.53 -25.01
C LEU A 7 9.58 -6.95 -23.97
N ALA A 8 9.21 -8.21 -23.90
CA ALA A 8 8.27 -8.75 -22.92
C ALA A 8 8.79 -8.55 -21.47
N ARG A 9 10.07 -8.81 -21.23
CA ARG A 9 10.72 -8.58 -19.93
C ARG A 9 10.74 -7.11 -19.55
N ILE A 10 11.05 -6.21 -20.50
CA ILE A 10 11.01 -4.75 -20.27
C ILE A 10 9.60 -4.31 -19.92
N GLN A 11 8.59 -4.74 -20.67
CA GLN A 11 7.19 -4.42 -20.41
C GLN A 11 6.78 -4.84 -18.99
N PHE A 12 7.07 -6.08 -18.62
CA PHE A 12 6.77 -6.59 -17.28
C PHE A 12 7.50 -5.78 -16.20
N ALA A 13 8.80 -5.55 -16.36
CA ALA A 13 9.59 -4.78 -15.40
C ALA A 13 9.05 -3.35 -15.24
N MET A 14 8.70 -2.69 -16.32
CA MET A 14 8.13 -1.33 -16.26
C MET A 14 6.79 -1.30 -15.50
N THR A 15 5.88 -2.22 -15.78
CA THR A 15 4.59 -2.26 -15.07
C THR A 15 4.78 -2.49 -13.58
N THR A 16 5.66 -3.44 -13.21
CA THR A 16 5.96 -3.75 -11.81
C THR A 16 6.60 -2.56 -11.09
N VAL A 17 7.61 -1.93 -11.68
CA VAL A 17 8.30 -0.77 -11.09
C VAL A 17 7.34 0.40 -10.88
N PHE A 18 6.50 0.71 -11.88
CA PHE A 18 5.52 1.79 -11.75
C PHE A 18 4.50 1.50 -10.65
N HIS A 19 3.94 0.31 -10.60
CA HIS A 19 3.00 -0.06 -9.55
C HIS A 19 3.65 0.01 -8.17
N PHE A 20 4.81 -0.60 -8.00
CA PHE A 20 5.53 -0.64 -6.74
C PHE A 20 6.01 0.75 -6.26
N PHE A 21 6.19 1.71 -7.14
CA PHE A 21 6.50 3.08 -6.75
C PHE A 21 5.33 3.76 -6.03
N PHE A 22 4.11 3.58 -6.51
CA PHE A 22 2.93 4.26 -5.95
C PHE A 22 2.34 3.56 -4.74
N VAL A 23 2.36 2.24 -4.67
CA VAL A 23 1.68 1.49 -3.60
C VAL A 23 2.28 1.74 -2.22
N PRO A 24 3.59 1.55 -1.97
CA PRO A 24 4.17 1.84 -0.65
C PRO A 24 4.04 3.32 -0.28
N PHE A 25 4.14 4.21 -1.27
CA PHE A 25 3.94 5.63 -1.07
C PHE A 25 2.52 5.96 -0.60
N SER A 26 1.49 5.36 -1.22
CA SER A 26 0.08 5.51 -0.83
C SER A 26 -0.17 4.97 0.58
N ILE A 27 0.32 3.77 0.91
CA ILE A 27 0.18 3.16 2.24
C ILE A 27 0.77 4.09 3.31
N GLY A 28 1.99 4.58 3.09
CA GLY A 28 2.66 5.47 4.03
C GLY A 28 1.96 6.82 4.18
N LEU A 29 1.48 7.41 3.07
CA LEU A 29 0.71 8.66 3.11
C LEU A 29 -0.64 8.48 3.80
N ALA A 30 -1.37 7.39 3.58
CA ALA A 30 -2.63 7.11 4.25
C ALA A 30 -2.47 7.15 5.78
N LEU A 31 -1.41 6.50 6.31
CA LEU A 31 -1.08 6.55 7.74
C LEU A 31 -0.82 7.98 8.23
N VAL A 32 0.00 8.74 7.50
CA VAL A 32 0.31 10.14 7.89
C VAL A 32 -0.96 11.00 7.90
N VAL A 33 -1.84 10.85 6.91
CA VAL A 33 -3.12 11.55 6.83
C VAL A 33 -4.03 11.15 7.99
N ALA A 34 -4.13 9.86 8.31
CA ALA A 34 -4.92 9.36 9.43
C ALA A 34 -4.44 9.93 10.78
N ILE A 35 -3.13 10.01 10.98
CA ILE A 35 -2.54 10.66 12.16
C ILE A 35 -2.89 12.15 12.22
N MET A 36 -2.78 12.87 11.09
CA MET A 36 -3.11 14.29 11.02
C MET A 36 -4.58 14.54 11.35
N GLU A 37 -5.48 13.76 10.80
CA GLU A 37 -6.91 13.88 11.08
C GLU A 37 -7.24 13.48 12.53
N THR A 38 -6.61 12.46 13.07
CA THR A 38 -6.73 12.09 14.49
C THR A 38 -6.30 13.27 15.38
N MET A 39 -5.21 13.96 15.04
CA MET A 39 -4.77 15.15 15.77
C MET A 39 -5.78 16.29 15.66
N TYR A 40 -6.47 16.45 14.52
CA TYR A 40 -7.56 17.39 14.39
C TYR A 40 -8.71 17.07 15.35
N VAL A 41 -9.15 15.82 15.40
CA VAL A 41 -10.24 15.38 16.27
C VAL A 41 -9.92 15.57 17.76
N VAL A 42 -8.67 15.28 18.16
CA VAL A 42 -8.22 15.36 19.56
C VAL A 42 -7.94 16.80 19.98
N LYS A 43 -7.18 17.56 19.19
CA LYS A 43 -6.73 18.91 19.53
C LYS A 43 -7.70 20.00 19.14
N LYS A 44 -8.64 19.71 18.23
CA LYS A 44 -9.61 20.67 17.67
C LYS A 44 -8.95 21.89 16.99
N GLU A 45 -7.73 21.74 16.51
CA GLU A 45 -7.00 22.77 15.80
C GLU A 45 -7.25 22.65 14.29
N GLU A 46 -7.80 23.68 13.66
CA GLU A 46 -8.11 23.71 12.22
C GLU A 46 -6.86 23.49 11.33
N ARG A 47 -5.69 23.79 11.84
CA ARG A 47 -4.41 23.49 11.17
C ARG A 47 -4.29 22.03 10.76
N TYR A 48 -4.58 21.08 11.66
CA TYR A 48 -4.50 19.65 11.38
C TYR A 48 -5.53 19.19 10.35
N ARG A 49 -6.72 19.82 10.35
CA ARG A 49 -7.72 19.56 9.29
C ARG A 49 -7.21 19.99 7.92
N LYS A 50 -6.63 21.18 7.80
CA LYS A 50 -6.00 21.66 6.57
C LYS A 50 -4.87 20.74 6.12
N MET A 51 -4.06 20.25 7.06
CA MET A 51 -2.99 19.30 6.78
C MET A 51 -3.55 17.97 6.24
N ALA A 52 -4.54 17.38 6.91
CA ALA A 52 -5.17 16.12 6.46
C ALA A 52 -5.79 16.27 5.06
N LYS A 53 -6.49 17.38 4.76
CA LYS A 53 -7.04 17.64 3.41
C LYS A 53 -5.93 17.82 2.36
N PHE A 54 -4.88 18.55 2.66
CA PHE A 54 -3.78 18.80 1.72
C PHE A 54 -3.02 17.50 1.38
N TRP A 55 -2.56 16.79 2.40
CA TRP A 55 -1.83 15.53 2.22
C TRP A 55 -2.74 14.41 1.71
N GLY A 56 -4.02 14.45 2.08
CA GLY A 56 -5.05 13.55 1.58
C GLY A 56 -5.28 13.68 0.07
N ASN A 57 -5.21 14.90 -0.49
CA ASN A 57 -5.28 15.07 -1.95
C ASN A 57 -4.07 14.45 -2.66
N ILE A 58 -2.87 14.54 -2.08
CA ILE A 58 -1.67 13.90 -2.63
C ILE A 58 -1.80 12.37 -2.52
N PHE A 59 -2.29 11.88 -1.38
CA PHE A 59 -2.61 10.46 -1.19
C PHE A 59 -3.61 9.97 -2.24
N LEU A 60 -4.71 10.68 -2.46
CA LEU A 60 -5.74 10.32 -3.43
C LEU A 60 -5.18 10.21 -4.86
N LEU A 61 -4.35 11.16 -5.27
CA LEU A 61 -3.70 11.12 -6.59
C LEU A 61 -2.76 9.91 -6.71
N SER A 62 -1.94 9.66 -5.70
CA SER A 62 -1.05 8.49 -5.65
C SER A 62 -1.84 7.18 -5.68
N PHE A 63 -2.91 7.09 -4.89
CA PHE A 63 -3.79 5.95 -4.84
C PHE A 63 -4.43 5.67 -6.20
N ALA A 64 -4.99 6.70 -6.87
CA ALA A 64 -5.61 6.54 -8.18
C ALA A 64 -4.62 6.01 -9.24
N VAL A 65 -3.39 6.51 -9.24
CA VAL A 65 -2.32 6.00 -10.12
C VAL A 65 -1.94 4.58 -9.73
N GLY A 66 -1.86 4.28 -8.43
CA GLY A 66 -1.60 2.93 -7.91
C GLY A 66 -2.63 1.92 -8.41
N VAL A 67 -3.93 2.26 -8.35
CA VAL A 67 -5.02 1.41 -8.86
C VAL A 67 -4.87 1.15 -10.36
N VAL A 68 -4.66 2.19 -11.17
CA VAL A 68 -4.50 2.03 -12.62
C VAL A 68 -3.30 1.15 -12.95
N THR A 69 -2.17 1.37 -12.31
CA THR A 69 -0.96 0.57 -12.52
C THR A 69 -1.13 -0.87 -12.01
N GLY A 70 -1.91 -1.09 -10.95
CA GLY A 70 -2.27 -2.42 -10.44
C GLY A 70 -3.09 -3.23 -11.44
N ILE A 71 -4.11 -2.62 -12.05
CA ILE A 71 -4.90 -3.25 -13.10
C ILE A 71 -4.01 -3.66 -14.28
N ILE A 72 -3.10 -2.78 -14.71
CA ILE A 72 -2.13 -3.09 -15.78
C ILE A 72 -1.22 -4.25 -15.34
N GLN A 73 -0.82 -4.29 -14.08
CA GLN A 73 0.00 -5.39 -13.53
C GLN A 73 -0.76 -6.73 -13.57
N GLU A 74 -2.05 -6.75 -13.23
CA GLU A 74 -2.86 -7.97 -13.29
C GLU A 74 -2.96 -8.54 -14.70
N PHE A 75 -3.05 -7.71 -15.73
CA PHE A 75 -3.04 -8.19 -17.13
C PHE A 75 -1.76 -8.94 -17.49
N GLN A 76 -0.64 -8.70 -16.81
CA GLN A 76 0.61 -9.43 -17.06
C GLN A 76 0.49 -10.92 -16.73
N PHE A 77 -0.39 -11.32 -15.82
CA PHE A 77 -0.64 -12.73 -15.51
C PHE A 77 -1.23 -13.51 -16.70
N GLY A 78 -2.04 -12.85 -17.54
CA GLY A 78 -2.57 -13.42 -18.77
C GLY A 78 -1.65 -13.25 -19.99
N MET A 79 -0.59 -12.46 -19.89
CA MET A 79 0.34 -12.14 -20.97
C MET A 79 1.75 -12.71 -20.70
N ASN A 80 2.64 -11.89 -20.14
CA ASN A 80 4.04 -12.25 -19.95
C ASN A 80 4.24 -13.33 -18.88
N TRP A 81 3.29 -13.54 -17.98
CA TRP A 81 3.29 -14.56 -16.94
C TRP A 81 2.26 -15.67 -17.16
N SER A 82 1.77 -15.84 -18.38
CA SER A 82 0.71 -16.81 -18.67
C SER A 82 1.08 -18.26 -18.34
N ASP A 83 2.33 -18.68 -18.56
CA ASP A 83 2.78 -20.04 -18.23
C ASP A 83 2.86 -20.24 -16.71
N TYR A 84 3.36 -19.25 -15.98
CA TYR A 84 3.35 -19.26 -14.53
C TYR A 84 1.92 -19.31 -13.98
N SER A 85 1.02 -18.49 -14.49
CA SER A 85 -0.38 -18.46 -14.08
C SER A 85 -1.11 -19.77 -14.37
N ARG A 86 -0.77 -20.46 -15.45
CA ARG A 86 -1.29 -21.82 -15.72
C ARG A 86 -0.78 -22.85 -14.73
N PHE A 87 0.46 -22.72 -14.30
CA PHE A 87 1.07 -23.67 -13.37
C PHE A 87 0.56 -23.49 -11.93
N VAL A 88 0.51 -22.25 -11.41
CA VAL A 88 0.15 -21.94 -10.01
C VAL A 88 -1.15 -21.17 -9.83
N GLY A 89 -1.98 -21.06 -10.87
CA GLY A 89 -3.17 -20.22 -10.87
C GLY A 89 -4.17 -20.52 -9.77
N ASP A 90 -4.27 -21.75 -9.32
CA ASP A 90 -5.13 -22.18 -8.23
C ASP A 90 -4.67 -21.57 -6.88
N ILE A 91 -3.36 -21.56 -6.65
CA ILE A 91 -2.77 -21.07 -5.40
C ILE A 91 -2.67 -19.54 -5.40
N PHE A 92 -2.30 -18.94 -6.51
CA PHE A 92 -2.08 -17.51 -6.65
C PHE A 92 -3.40 -16.74 -6.75
N GLY A 93 -4.40 -17.31 -7.41
CA GLY A 93 -5.70 -16.68 -7.65
C GLY A 93 -6.53 -16.49 -6.38
N ALA A 94 -6.46 -17.40 -5.41
CA ALA A 94 -7.25 -17.30 -4.18
C ALA A 94 -6.86 -16.06 -3.33
N PRO A 95 -5.58 -15.80 -2.99
CA PRO A 95 -5.18 -14.57 -2.32
C PRO A 95 -5.55 -13.30 -3.10
N LEU A 96 -5.38 -13.27 -4.41
CA LEU A 96 -5.75 -12.11 -5.24
C LEU A 96 -7.25 -11.87 -5.25
N ALA A 97 -8.07 -12.93 -5.30
CA ALA A 97 -9.53 -12.79 -5.22
C ALA A 97 -9.98 -12.23 -3.87
N VAL A 98 -9.38 -12.68 -2.77
CA VAL A 98 -9.67 -12.15 -1.42
C VAL A 98 -9.21 -10.70 -1.31
N GLU A 99 -8.05 -10.36 -1.86
CA GLU A 99 -7.57 -8.97 -1.93
C GLU A 99 -8.61 -8.06 -2.62
N ALA A 100 -9.04 -8.41 -3.83
CA ALA A 100 -9.98 -7.61 -4.58
C ALA A 100 -11.35 -7.50 -3.89
N LEU A 101 -11.90 -8.59 -3.37
CA LEU A 101 -13.25 -8.65 -2.80
C LEU A 101 -13.34 -8.04 -1.40
N LEU A 102 -12.30 -8.14 -0.58
CA LEU A 102 -12.33 -7.65 0.79
C LEU A 102 -11.48 -6.39 0.98
N ALA A 103 -10.19 -6.48 0.67
CA ALA A 103 -9.27 -5.39 0.97
C ALA A 103 -9.52 -4.16 0.08
N PHE A 104 -9.50 -4.32 -1.23
CA PHE A 104 -9.71 -3.22 -2.17
C PHE A 104 -11.15 -2.66 -2.11
N PHE A 105 -12.16 -3.51 -1.92
CA PHE A 105 -13.54 -3.04 -1.75
C PHE A 105 -13.68 -2.18 -0.48
N LEU A 106 -13.11 -2.63 0.64
CA LEU A 106 -13.09 -1.86 1.88
C LEU A 106 -12.36 -0.53 1.69
N GLU A 107 -11.17 -0.58 1.12
CA GLU A 107 -10.33 0.59 0.87
C GLU A 107 -11.03 1.64 -0.01
N SER A 108 -11.54 1.24 -1.17
CA SER A 108 -12.19 2.14 -2.13
C SER A 108 -13.50 2.71 -1.57
N THR A 109 -14.29 1.91 -0.87
CA THR A 109 -15.56 2.34 -0.26
C THR A 109 -15.32 3.41 0.81
N PHE A 110 -14.41 3.14 1.76
CA PHE A 110 -14.14 4.08 2.84
C PHE A 110 -13.34 5.31 2.38
N LEU A 111 -12.52 5.17 1.34
CA LEU A 111 -11.88 6.32 0.70
C LEU A 111 -12.93 7.25 0.08
N GLY A 112 -13.91 6.69 -0.64
CA GLY A 112 -15.04 7.46 -1.18
C GLY A 112 -15.82 8.19 -0.08
N LEU A 113 -16.18 7.49 0.99
CA LEU A 113 -16.85 8.10 2.14
C LEU A 113 -16.00 9.21 2.76
N TRP A 114 -14.71 8.96 2.96
CA TRP A 114 -13.78 9.96 3.53
C TRP A 114 -13.69 11.23 2.67
N ILE A 115 -13.64 11.13 1.35
CA ILE A 115 -13.55 12.29 0.45
C ILE A 115 -14.83 13.13 0.47
N PHE A 116 -16.00 12.48 0.42
CA PHE A 116 -17.28 13.17 0.18
C PHE A 116 -18.03 13.61 1.44
N THR A 117 -17.53 13.28 2.65
CA THR A 117 -18.29 13.53 3.88
C THR A 117 -17.61 14.47 4.89
N TRP A 118 -16.54 15.17 4.50
CA TRP A 118 -15.77 16.09 5.37
C TRP A 118 -16.59 17.07 6.20
N ASP A 119 -17.62 17.64 5.60
CA ASP A 119 -18.45 18.68 6.25
C ASP A 119 -19.89 18.16 6.56
N LYS A 120 -20.10 16.86 6.39
CA LYS A 120 -21.42 16.23 6.52
C LYS A 120 -21.53 15.31 7.74
N MET A 121 -20.41 14.92 8.33
CA MET A 121 -20.36 13.93 9.39
C MET A 121 -19.62 14.43 10.62
N ASN A 122 -19.90 13.76 11.75
CA ASN A 122 -19.16 14.02 12.98
C ASN A 122 -17.68 13.68 12.76
N PRO A 123 -16.73 14.57 13.10
CA PRO A 123 -15.30 14.34 12.91
C PRO A 123 -14.76 13.06 13.53
N LYS A 124 -15.36 12.57 14.63
CA LYS A 124 -14.96 11.30 15.25
C LYS A 124 -15.35 10.09 14.40
N VAL A 125 -16.47 10.17 13.69
CA VAL A 125 -16.90 9.11 12.75
C VAL A 125 -16.09 9.23 11.45
N HIS A 126 -15.87 10.46 10.97
CA HIS A 126 -15.15 10.70 9.74
C HIS A 126 -13.70 10.16 9.79
N VAL A 127 -12.99 10.38 10.90
CA VAL A 127 -11.62 9.86 11.06
C VAL A 127 -11.53 8.34 11.03
N THR A 128 -12.60 7.63 11.37
CA THR A 128 -12.59 6.16 11.26
C THR A 128 -12.51 5.67 9.82
N PHE A 129 -13.02 6.45 8.87
CA PHE A 129 -12.96 6.08 7.46
C PHE A 129 -11.51 6.05 6.95
N ILE A 130 -10.70 7.05 7.25
CA ILE A 130 -9.29 7.03 6.83
C ILE A 130 -8.50 5.91 7.55
N TRP A 131 -8.81 5.58 8.80
CA TRP A 131 -8.21 4.43 9.47
C TRP A 131 -8.63 3.10 8.84
N LEU A 132 -9.88 2.98 8.36
CA LEU A 132 -10.33 1.80 7.61
C LEU A 132 -9.65 1.73 6.24
N VAL A 133 -9.37 2.86 5.59
CA VAL A 133 -8.53 2.90 4.37
C VAL A 133 -7.12 2.41 4.68
N VAL A 134 -6.47 2.89 5.74
CA VAL A 134 -5.14 2.40 6.16
C VAL A 134 -5.16 0.89 6.38
N PHE A 135 -6.16 0.40 7.09
CA PHE A 135 -6.30 -1.05 7.34
C PHE A 135 -6.52 -1.82 6.04
N GLY A 136 -7.38 -1.33 5.14
CA GLY A 136 -7.63 -1.94 3.82
C GLY A 136 -6.36 -2.01 2.98
N SER A 137 -5.59 -0.92 2.91
CA SER A 137 -4.31 -0.88 2.19
C SER A 137 -3.28 -1.86 2.74
N MET A 138 -3.20 -2.00 4.08
CA MET A 138 -2.32 -2.99 4.70
C MET A 138 -2.81 -4.42 4.42
N MET A 139 -4.13 -4.64 4.42
CA MET A 139 -4.72 -5.94 4.10
C MET A 139 -4.50 -6.32 2.64
N SER A 140 -4.60 -5.36 1.71
CA SER A 140 -4.26 -5.54 0.29
C SER A 140 -2.79 -5.97 0.15
N ALA A 141 -1.86 -5.27 0.79
CA ALA A 141 -0.45 -5.64 0.83
C ALA A 141 -0.22 -7.05 1.42
N PHE A 142 -0.96 -7.43 2.47
CA PHE A 142 -0.86 -8.77 3.05
C PHE A 142 -1.22 -9.86 2.04
N TRP A 143 -2.34 -9.74 1.34
CA TRP A 143 -2.79 -10.76 0.40
C TRP A 143 -1.85 -10.94 -0.81
N ILE A 144 -1.32 -9.84 -1.35
CA ILE A 144 -0.35 -9.96 -2.44
C ILE A 144 0.98 -10.58 -1.96
N LEU A 145 1.38 -10.33 -0.71
CA LEU A 145 2.57 -10.92 -0.12
C LEU A 145 2.36 -12.41 0.23
N VAL A 146 1.14 -12.85 0.54
CA VAL A 146 0.81 -14.28 0.63
C VAL A 146 1.11 -14.98 -0.69
N ALA A 147 0.65 -14.41 -1.80
CA ALA A 147 0.94 -14.94 -3.12
C ALA A 147 2.44 -14.89 -3.46
N ASN A 148 3.13 -13.78 -3.12
CA ASN A 148 4.57 -13.63 -3.37
C ASN A 148 5.42 -14.62 -2.54
N SER A 149 5.08 -14.82 -1.27
CA SER A 149 5.79 -15.72 -0.37
C SER A 149 5.74 -17.17 -0.83
N PHE A 150 4.64 -17.59 -1.48
CA PHE A 150 4.54 -18.90 -2.07
C PHE A 150 5.62 -19.15 -3.14
N MET A 151 5.98 -18.14 -3.93
CA MET A 151 7.04 -18.27 -4.94
C MET A 151 8.42 -18.54 -4.34
N GLN A 152 8.66 -18.05 -3.12
CA GLN A 152 9.95 -18.18 -2.43
C GLN A 152 9.99 -19.40 -1.50
N HIS A 153 8.85 -19.75 -0.89
CA HIS A 153 8.72 -20.87 0.03
C HIS A 153 7.38 -21.59 -0.23
N PRO A 154 7.33 -22.49 -1.21
CA PRO A 154 6.10 -23.19 -1.59
C PRO A 154 5.60 -24.14 -0.48
N VAL A 155 4.38 -23.94 0.00
CA VAL A 155 3.71 -24.78 1.01
C VAL A 155 2.23 -24.97 0.68
N GLY A 156 1.59 -26.04 1.22
CA GLY A 156 0.15 -26.25 1.09
C GLY A 156 -0.33 -26.63 -0.32
N TYR A 157 0.51 -27.28 -1.14
CA TYR A 157 0.18 -27.64 -2.50
C TYR A 157 0.61 -29.09 -2.84
N VAL A 158 0.04 -29.61 -3.91
CA VAL A 158 0.45 -30.86 -4.57
C VAL A 158 0.60 -30.63 -6.07
N ILE A 159 1.46 -31.42 -6.70
CA ILE A 159 1.56 -31.40 -8.18
C ILE A 159 0.60 -32.44 -8.73
N ASN A 160 -0.38 -31.99 -9.49
CA ASN A 160 -1.35 -32.86 -10.18
C ASN A 160 -1.43 -32.45 -11.66
N ASN A 161 -1.29 -33.43 -12.56
CA ASN A 161 -1.32 -33.22 -14.02
C ASN A 161 -0.43 -32.04 -14.51
N GLY A 162 0.76 -31.87 -13.90
CA GLY A 162 1.70 -30.81 -14.27
C GLY A 162 1.30 -29.40 -13.78
N ARG A 163 0.34 -29.29 -12.85
CA ARG A 163 -0.08 -28.05 -12.19
C ARG A 163 0.08 -28.16 -10.69
N ALA A 164 0.38 -27.05 -10.05
CA ALA A 164 0.36 -26.94 -8.60
C ALA A 164 -1.08 -26.62 -8.16
N GLU A 165 -1.69 -27.53 -7.42
CA GLU A 165 -3.05 -27.38 -6.88
C GLU A 165 -2.97 -27.15 -5.37
N MET A 166 -3.77 -26.20 -4.86
CA MET A 166 -3.81 -25.86 -3.45
C MET A 166 -4.59 -26.94 -2.67
N VAL A 167 -3.96 -27.49 -1.64
CA VAL A 167 -4.57 -28.50 -0.75
C VAL A 167 -4.73 -28.00 0.67
N ASP A 168 -3.99 -26.95 1.06
CA ASP A 168 -4.07 -26.36 2.40
C ASP A 168 -3.91 -24.84 2.33
N PHE A 169 -5.05 -24.15 2.32
CA PHE A 169 -5.10 -22.70 2.27
C PHE A 169 -4.55 -22.07 3.56
N VAL A 170 -4.72 -22.73 4.72
CA VAL A 170 -4.21 -22.21 5.99
C VAL A 170 -2.67 -22.26 5.98
N ALA A 171 -2.07 -23.32 5.47
CA ALA A 171 -0.62 -23.39 5.32
C ALA A 171 -0.08 -22.28 4.40
N VAL A 172 -0.79 -21.96 3.33
CA VAL A 172 -0.40 -20.86 2.41
C VAL A 172 -0.43 -19.51 3.12
N ILE A 173 -1.49 -19.19 3.88
CA ILE A 173 -1.62 -17.90 4.59
C ILE A 173 -0.65 -17.82 5.76
N SER A 174 -0.44 -18.93 6.49
CA SER A 174 0.44 -18.97 7.66
C SER A 174 1.91 -19.22 7.32
N ASN A 175 2.27 -19.18 6.04
CA ASN A 175 3.65 -19.28 5.59
C ASN A 175 4.54 -18.30 6.37
N PRO A 176 5.59 -18.77 7.07
CA PRO A 176 6.45 -17.90 7.88
C PRO A 176 7.06 -16.74 7.08
N LYS A 177 7.33 -16.95 5.79
CA LYS A 177 7.88 -15.93 4.90
C LYS A 177 6.96 -14.72 4.74
N VAL A 178 5.63 -14.91 4.75
CA VAL A 178 4.63 -13.81 4.67
C VAL A 178 4.84 -12.78 5.77
N TRP A 179 5.07 -13.22 7.00
CA TRP A 179 5.14 -12.32 8.14
C TRP A 179 6.39 -11.45 8.13
N TYR A 180 7.53 -12.00 7.68
CA TYR A 180 8.76 -11.23 7.50
C TYR A 180 8.60 -10.20 6.38
N GLU A 181 8.12 -10.63 5.22
CA GLU A 181 7.90 -9.76 4.06
C GLU A 181 6.88 -8.66 4.36
N PHE A 182 5.76 -9.01 4.96
CA PHE A 182 4.71 -8.06 5.32
C PHE A 182 5.20 -6.99 6.29
N SER A 183 5.86 -7.41 7.37
CA SER A 183 6.42 -6.47 8.35
C SER A 183 7.43 -5.52 7.71
N HIS A 184 8.34 -6.05 6.92
CA HIS A 184 9.37 -5.25 6.23
C HIS A 184 8.76 -4.26 5.23
N VAL A 185 7.84 -4.71 4.39
CA VAL A 185 7.19 -3.88 3.35
C VAL A 185 6.35 -2.77 3.99
N ILE A 186 5.54 -3.06 5.02
CA ILE A 186 4.71 -2.06 5.69
C ILE A 186 5.56 -1.01 6.41
N MET A 187 6.60 -1.43 7.12
CA MET A 187 7.51 -0.48 7.79
C MET A 187 8.30 0.36 6.78
N GLY A 188 8.68 -0.24 5.65
CA GLY A 188 9.27 0.47 4.52
C GLY A 188 8.32 1.52 3.92
N ALA A 189 7.05 1.18 3.75
CA ALA A 189 6.01 2.10 3.27
C ALA A 189 5.82 3.29 4.24
N PHE A 190 5.81 3.04 5.55
CA PHE A 190 5.71 4.11 6.57
C PHE A 190 6.94 5.02 6.52
N THR A 191 8.14 4.44 6.39
CA THR A 191 9.39 5.21 6.20
C THR A 191 9.30 6.10 4.98
N LEU A 192 8.87 5.57 3.85
CA LEU A 192 8.75 6.30 2.59
C LEU A 192 7.75 7.45 2.67
N GLY A 193 6.52 7.17 3.14
CA GLY A 193 5.47 8.18 3.28
C GLY A 193 5.84 9.28 4.27
N GLY A 194 6.40 8.91 5.42
CA GLY A 194 6.90 9.84 6.43
C GLY A 194 8.01 10.75 5.89
N MET A 195 9.01 10.16 5.22
CA MET A 195 10.13 10.89 4.63
C MET A 195 9.68 11.83 3.50
N ALA A 196 8.76 11.41 2.66
CA ALA A 196 8.21 12.25 1.59
C ALA A 196 7.49 13.48 2.18
N VAL A 197 6.67 13.30 3.20
CA VAL A 197 6.00 14.41 3.90
C VAL A 197 7.02 15.33 4.57
N ALA A 198 8.01 14.77 5.26
CA ALA A 198 9.06 15.55 5.92
C ALA A 198 9.90 16.35 4.91
N GLY A 199 10.32 15.71 3.81
CA GLY A 199 11.13 16.33 2.76
C GLY A 199 10.40 17.47 2.04
N MET A 200 9.14 17.24 1.63
CA MET A 200 8.34 18.30 1.01
C MET A 200 8.06 19.45 1.97
N ALA A 201 7.76 19.14 3.24
CA ALA A 201 7.56 20.18 4.26
C ALA A 201 8.86 20.97 4.51
N ALA A 202 10.02 20.32 4.60
CA ALA A 202 11.31 20.98 4.75
C ALA A 202 11.60 21.94 3.58
N PHE A 203 11.34 21.50 2.34
CA PHE A 203 11.50 22.34 1.16
C PHE A 203 10.65 23.61 1.19
N GLN A 204 9.39 23.50 1.66
CA GLN A 204 8.52 24.66 1.81
C GLN A 204 8.97 25.57 2.96
N LEU A 205 9.51 25.01 4.04
CA LEU A 205 10.10 25.78 5.15
C LEU A 205 11.31 26.60 4.70
N LEU A 206 12.18 26.06 3.86
CA LEU A 206 13.30 26.82 3.26
C LEU A 206 12.78 28.01 2.45
N LYS A 207 11.63 27.87 1.80
CA LYS A 207 10.94 28.96 1.09
C LYS A 207 10.13 29.91 2.00
N LYS A 208 10.17 29.69 3.31
CA LYS A 208 9.42 30.45 4.33
C LYS A 208 7.90 30.50 4.09
N ARG A 209 7.32 29.45 3.48
CA ARG A 209 5.89 29.33 3.20
C ARG A 209 5.19 28.61 4.35
N ASP A 210 4.08 29.15 4.81
CA ASP A 210 3.21 28.60 5.88
C ASP A 210 3.99 27.79 6.96
N ILE A 211 4.84 28.50 7.69
CA ILE A 211 5.81 27.89 8.63
C ILE A 211 5.10 27.00 9.64
N SER A 212 3.93 27.42 10.15
CA SER A 212 3.18 26.68 11.15
C SER A 212 2.69 25.33 10.61
N PHE A 213 2.15 25.32 9.39
CA PHE A 213 1.65 24.14 8.70
C PHE A 213 2.79 23.15 8.39
N HIS A 214 3.85 23.64 7.73
CA HIS A 214 4.94 22.77 7.28
C HIS A 214 5.81 22.26 8.42
N LYS A 215 6.00 23.04 9.49
CA LYS A 215 6.70 22.59 10.70
C LYS A 215 5.94 21.46 11.39
N ALA A 216 4.62 21.52 11.46
CA ALA A 216 3.80 20.45 12.01
C ALA A 216 3.81 19.20 11.12
N SER A 217 3.69 19.38 9.78
CA SER A 217 3.78 18.27 8.81
C SER A 217 5.13 17.57 8.89
N MET A 218 6.24 18.33 8.90
CA MET A 218 7.59 17.78 9.02
C MET A 218 7.77 16.96 10.30
N ARG A 219 7.26 17.49 11.43
CA ARG A 219 7.35 16.77 12.71
C ARG A 219 6.63 15.43 12.69
N ILE A 220 5.41 15.37 12.14
CA ILE A 220 4.66 14.11 12.01
C ILE A 220 5.38 13.16 11.06
N GLY A 221 5.80 13.67 9.89
CA GLY A 221 6.54 12.85 8.92
C GLY A 221 7.82 12.24 9.50
N LEU A 222 8.62 13.01 10.25
CA LEU A 222 9.83 12.52 10.91
C LEU A 222 9.55 11.44 11.97
N TRP A 223 8.48 11.58 12.77
CA TRP A 223 8.11 10.54 13.73
C TRP A 223 7.67 9.25 13.04
N VAL A 224 6.88 9.35 11.96
CA VAL A 224 6.47 8.17 11.17
C VAL A 224 7.69 7.52 10.51
N THR A 225 8.60 8.33 9.96
CA THR A 225 9.87 7.83 9.39
C THR A 225 10.71 7.09 10.43
N LEU A 226 10.89 7.69 11.60
CA LEU A 226 11.69 7.06 12.68
C LEU A 226 11.09 5.73 13.10
N PHE A 227 9.78 5.68 13.33
CA PHE A 227 9.08 4.45 13.69
C PHE A 227 9.22 3.38 12.57
N GLY A 228 8.95 3.77 11.32
CA GLY A 228 9.08 2.87 10.18
C GLY A 228 10.52 2.36 10.00
N SER A 229 11.52 3.23 10.11
CA SER A 229 12.94 2.84 9.96
C SER A 229 13.39 1.85 11.03
N ILE A 230 12.96 2.05 12.28
CA ILE A 230 13.22 1.07 13.36
C ILE A 230 12.55 -0.26 13.02
N GLY A 231 11.30 -0.24 12.54
CA GLY A 231 10.58 -1.44 12.14
C GLY A 231 11.24 -2.17 10.97
N VAL A 232 11.76 -1.46 9.97
CA VAL A 232 12.51 -2.05 8.85
C VAL A 232 13.77 -2.76 9.34
N LEU A 233 14.52 -2.13 10.26
CA LEU A 233 15.72 -2.74 10.85
C LEU A 233 15.40 -4.04 11.59
N LEU A 234 14.31 -4.06 12.37
CA LEU A 234 13.90 -5.23 13.13
C LEU A 234 13.29 -6.36 12.26
N ALA A 235 12.70 -6.01 11.12
CA ALA A 235 12.06 -6.97 10.23
C ALA A 235 12.99 -7.43 9.08
N GLY A 236 14.15 -6.85 8.94
CA GLY A 236 15.12 -7.17 7.88
C GLY A 236 16.22 -8.13 8.27
N ASP A 237 16.25 -8.60 9.53
CA ASP A 237 17.27 -9.47 10.10
C ASP A 237 16.94 -10.97 9.94
#